data_48b446409223189cb396f52eedd515d5
#
_entry.id   48b446409223189cb396f52eedd515d5
#
_cell.length_a   1.000
_cell.length_b   1.000
_cell.length_c   1.000
_cell.angle_alpha   90.00
_cell.angle_beta   90.00
_cell.angle_gamma   90.00
#
_symmetry.space_group_name_H-M   'P 1'
#
loop_
_entity.id
_entity.type
_entity.pdbx_description
1 polymer ?
#
loop_
_entity_poly.entity_id
_entity_poly.type
_entity_poly.pdbx_seq_one_letter_code
_entity_poly.pdbx_strand_id
1 'polypeptide(L)'
;MHSIQFSSTFSLFLSWFDAPVLESAVNQGSDYCYIEVIDVPPLDAEQWIIGNELYNKTITMELAIKDYPHLKRIVIGNNCFKRIQVLEIENLSELESITIGSNCFTGKDGSCRIVNCPKLKSIQIKHESFYSYHSFEVNNLPSLHFISMGNKCYHDVSSLLLSGWVDLNMMMKRPS
;
A
#
# COMPACT_ATOMS: atom_id res chain seq x y z
N MET A 1 -25.98 -20.67 -3.85
CA MET A 1 -24.62 -20.06 -3.92
C MET A 1 -24.81 -18.60 -4.29
N HIS A 2 -24.76 -17.71 -3.32
CA HIS A 2 -24.86 -16.26 -3.55
C HIS A 2 -23.44 -15.70 -3.46
N SER A 3 -22.92 -15.24 -4.57
CA SER A 3 -21.67 -14.50 -4.62
C SER A 3 -21.88 -13.12 -3.99
N ILE A 4 -21.20 -12.85 -2.90
CA ILE A 4 -21.19 -11.53 -2.28
C ILE A 4 -20.18 -10.69 -3.06
N GLN A 5 -20.66 -9.76 -3.87
CA GLN A 5 -19.82 -8.71 -4.45
C GLN A 5 -19.60 -7.64 -3.39
N PHE A 6 -18.36 -7.47 -2.96
CA PHE A 6 -17.95 -6.35 -2.11
C PHE A 6 -17.78 -5.11 -3.00
N SER A 7 -18.81 -4.27 -3.04
CA SER A 7 -18.71 -2.94 -3.64
C SER A 7 -18.30 -1.93 -2.55
N SER A 8 -17.74 -0.81 -2.96
CA SER A 8 -17.31 0.32 -2.11
C SER A 8 -18.39 0.82 -1.12
N THR A 9 -19.63 0.45 -1.31
CA THR A 9 -20.75 0.75 -0.40
C THR A 9 -20.75 -0.10 0.88
N PHE A 10 -19.96 -1.18 0.95
CA PHE A 10 -19.92 -2.04 2.14
C PHE A 10 -19.09 -1.43 3.28
N SER A 11 -18.15 -0.55 2.97
CA SER A 11 -17.37 0.18 3.97
C SER A 11 -18.23 1.14 4.81
N LEU A 12 -19.29 1.70 4.22
CA LEU A 12 -20.22 2.57 4.93
C LEU A 12 -21.21 1.81 5.85
N PHE A 13 -21.40 0.51 5.64
CA PHE A 13 -22.34 -0.28 6.43
C PHE A 13 -21.71 -0.77 7.76
N LEU A 14 -20.39 -0.91 7.82
CA LEU A 14 -19.70 -1.35 9.05
C LEU A 14 -19.51 -0.23 10.06
N SER A 15 -19.61 1.04 9.65
CA SER A 15 -19.54 2.19 10.58
C SER A 15 -20.82 2.37 11.44
N TRP A 16 -21.89 1.62 11.17
CA TRP A 16 -23.14 1.65 11.93
C TRP A 16 -23.27 0.52 12.94
N PHE A 17 -22.35 -0.43 12.97
CA PHE A 17 -22.30 -1.43 14.02
C PHE A 17 -21.24 -1.00 15.04
N ASP A 18 -21.72 -0.59 16.23
CA ASP A 18 -20.85 -0.29 17.36
C ASP A 18 -19.83 -1.41 17.58
N ALA A 19 -18.56 -1.02 17.64
CA ALA A 19 -17.41 -1.90 17.85
C ALA A 19 -17.50 -2.91 19.02
N PRO A 20 -18.34 -2.73 20.05
CA PRO A 20 -18.47 -3.69 21.15
C PRO A 20 -19.13 -5.02 20.80
N VAL A 21 -19.83 -5.13 19.68
CA VAL A 21 -20.60 -6.35 19.35
C VAL A 21 -19.73 -7.47 18.75
N LEU A 22 -18.56 -7.14 18.22
CA LEU A 22 -17.62 -8.15 17.69
C LEU A 22 -16.74 -8.79 18.79
N GLU A 23 -16.60 -8.15 19.94
CA GLU A 23 -15.81 -8.72 21.05
C GLU A 23 -16.55 -9.83 21.83
N SER A 24 -17.87 -9.92 21.75
CA SER A 24 -18.65 -10.85 22.58
C SER A 24 -19.00 -12.19 21.94
N ALA A 25 -18.69 -12.40 20.66
CA ALA A 25 -19.15 -13.59 19.93
C ALA A 25 -18.11 -14.72 19.82
N VAL A 26 -16.88 -14.56 20.33
CA VAL A 26 -15.82 -15.55 20.18
C VAL A 26 -15.17 -15.88 21.52
N ASN A 27 -15.94 -16.49 22.40
CA ASN A 27 -15.39 -17.00 23.65
C ASN A 27 -15.65 -18.49 23.78
N GLN A 28 -14.95 -19.30 22.95
CA GLN A 28 -14.70 -20.74 23.23
C GLN A 28 -13.55 -21.28 22.38
N GLY A 29 -12.38 -21.47 22.98
CA GLY A 29 -11.33 -22.39 22.50
C GLY A 29 -10.27 -21.78 21.59
N SER A 30 -9.13 -21.45 22.15
CA SER A 30 -7.76 -21.44 21.61
C SER A 30 -7.62 -21.36 20.08
N ASP A 31 -7.58 -20.23 19.55
CA ASP A 31 -6.91 -19.67 18.36
C ASP A 31 -7.79 -18.52 17.84
N TYR A 32 -7.61 -17.36 18.42
CA TYR A 32 -8.27 -16.15 17.92
C TYR A 32 -7.69 -15.78 16.56
N CYS A 33 -8.38 -16.14 15.48
CA CYS A 33 -8.05 -15.62 14.17
C CYS A 33 -8.58 -14.17 14.07
N TYR A 34 -7.78 -13.21 14.52
CA TYR A 34 -8.05 -11.80 14.29
C TYR A 34 -7.88 -11.49 12.81
N ILE A 35 -8.98 -11.13 12.15
CA ILE A 35 -8.95 -10.59 10.78
C ILE A 35 -8.88 -9.07 10.90
N GLU A 36 -7.83 -8.47 10.37
CA GLU A 36 -7.72 -7.01 10.28
C GLU A 36 -8.41 -6.52 9.01
N VAL A 37 -9.32 -5.58 9.16
CA VAL A 37 -9.92 -4.85 8.04
C VAL A 37 -9.08 -3.61 7.80
N ILE A 38 -8.72 -3.36 6.54
CA ILE A 38 -7.94 -2.15 6.18
C ILE A 38 -8.85 -0.95 6.32
N ASP A 39 -8.50 -0.07 7.25
CA ASP A 39 -9.20 1.20 7.46
C ASP A 39 -8.73 2.21 6.39
N VAL A 40 -9.58 2.41 5.41
CA VAL A 40 -9.31 3.35 4.32
C VAL A 40 -9.72 4.77 4.72
N PRO A 41 -8.96 5.80 4.34
CA PRO A 41 -9.31 7.17 4.69
C PRO A 41 -10.57 7.64 3.97
N PRO A 42 -11.27 8.66 4.47
CA PRO A 42 -12.38 9.28 3.76
C PRO A 42 -11.91 9.90 2.44
N LEU A 43 -12.80 10.03 1.46
CA LEU A 43 -12.47 10.49 0.10
C LEU A 43 -11.89 11.91 0.04
N ASP A 44 -12.19 12.75 1.01
CA ASP A 44 -11.68 14.11 1.15
C ASP A 44 -10.36 14.19 1.92
N ALA A 45 -9.80 13.06 2.34
CA ALA A 45 -8.55 13.03 3.06
C ALA A 45 -7.39 13.55 2.21
N GLU A 46 -6.58 14.41 2.80
CA GLU A 46 -5.32 14.88 2.21
C GLU A 46 -4.14 13.96 2.52
N GLN A 47 -4.23 13.15 3.56
CA GLN A 47 -3.16 12.26 4.00
C GLN A 47 -3.71 10.91 4.45
N TRP A 48 -3.01 9.85 4.11
CA TRP A 48 -3.23 8.53 4.68
C TRP A 48 -1.98 8.10 5.45
N ILE A 49 -2.10 8.08 6.78
CA ILE A 49 -1.00 7.75 7.68
C ILE A 49 -1.35 6.46 8.43
N ILE A 50 -0.56 5.44 8.19
CA ILE A 50 -0.71 4.11 8.79
C ILE A 50 0.42 3.92 9.82
N GLY A 51 0.06 3.52 11.03
CA GLY A 51 1.00 3.20 12.10
C GLY A 51 1.85 1.96 11.81
N ASN A 52 2.68 1.57 12.77
CA ASN A 52 3.49 0.36 12.65
C ASN A 52 2.65 -0.90 12.92
N GLU A 53 3.07 -2.03 12.34
CA GLU A 53 2.58 -3.40 12.61
C GLU A 53 1.11 -3.65 12.27
N LEU A 54 0.52 -2.82 11.40
CA LEU A 54 -0.89 -2.91 11.02
C LEU A 54 -1.11 -3.71 9.73
N TYR A 55 -2.32 -4.25 9.62
CA TYR A 55 -2.86 -4.94 8.44
C TYR A 55 -2.07 -6.18 7.99
N ASN A 56 -1.50 -6.91 8.96
CA ASN A 56 -0.73 -8.13 8.72
C ASN A 56 -1.60 -9.40 8.67
N LYS A 57 -2.84 -9.32 9.16
CA LYS A 57 -3.79 -10.44 9.21
C LYS A 57 -5.02 -10.20 8.33
N THR A 58 -4.88 -9.37 7.30
CA THR A 58 -5.93 -9.11 6.32
C THR A 58 -6.24 -10.37 5.51
N ILE A 59 -7.49 -10.51 5.09
CA ILE A 59 -7.90 -11.57 4.16
C ILE A 59 -7.66 -11.20 2.70
N THR A 60 -7.59 -9.89 2.40
CA THR A 60 -7.26 -9.42 1.07
C THR A 60 -5.77 -9.55 0.80
N MET A 61 -5.42 -9.86 -0.43
CA MET A 61 -4.05 -9.87 -0.93
C MET A 61 -3.76 -8.70 -1.86
N GLU A 62 -4.75 -7.85 -2.08
CA GLU A 62 -4.67 -6.68 -2.94
C GLU A 62 -5.01 -5.41 -2.17
N LEU A 63 -4.23 -4.37 -2.41
CA LEU A 63 -4.46 -3.01 -1.94
C LEU A 63 -4.42 -2.06 -3.12
N ALA A 64 -5.58 -1.56 -3.53
CA ALA A 64 -5.72 -0.55 -4.56
C ALA A 64 -6.04 0.81 -3.92
N ILE A 65 -5.20 1.80 -4.17
CA ILE A 65 -5.35 3.18 -3.71
C ILE A 65 -5.62 4.05 -4.94
N LYS A 66 -6.88 4.36 -5.16
CA LYS A 66 -7.36 5.14 -6.30
C LYS A 66 -8.60 5.93 -5.93
N ASP A 67 -8.96 6.89 -6.76
CA ASP A 67 -10.17 7.70 -6.57
C ASP A 67 -10.16 8.59 -5.30
N TYR A 68 -8.97 9.00 -4.83
CA TYR A 68 -8.79 9.99 -3.76
C TYR A 68 -8.34 11.32 -4.36
N PRO A 69 -9.27 12.22 -4.70
CA PRO A 69 -8.95 13.42 -5.46
C PRO A 69 -8.09 14.44 -4.71
N HIS A 70 -8.07 14.37 -3.38
CA HIS A 70 -7.35 15.32 -2.53
C HIS A 70 -6.15 14.70 -1.82
N LEU A 71 -5.87 13.41 -2.03
CA LEU A 71 -4.80 12.73 -1.33
C LEU A 71 -3.43 13.21 -1.81
N LYS A 72 -2.69 13.87 -0.92
CA LYS A 72 -1.37 14.45 -1.17
C LYS A 72 -0.24 13.58 -0.64
N ARG A 73 -0.53 12.76 0.37
CA ARG A 73 0.53 12.03 1.08
C ARG A 73 0.07 10.67 1.55
N ILE A 74 0.89 9.65 1.28
CA ILE A 74 0.75 8.30 1.82
C ILE A 74 1.96 7.99 2.70
N VAL A 75 1.73 7.62 3.96
CA VAL A 75 2.79 7.21 4.90
C VAL A 75 2.40 5.88 5.53
N ILE A 76 3.20 4.87 5.31
CA ILE A 76 3.03 3.53 5.86
C ILE A 76 4.17 3.28 6.86
N GLY A 77 3.83 2.92 8.08
CA GLY A 77 4.77 2.57 9.13
C GLY A 77 5.55 1.29 8.86
N ASN A 78 6.30 0.83 9.83
CA ASN A 78 7.09 -0.39 9.69
C ASN A 78 6.24 -1.65 9.92
N ASN A 79 6.65 -2.78 9.33
CA ASN A 79 6.02 -4.09 9.52
C ASN A 79 4.54 -4.14 9.15
N CYS A 80 4.11 -3.46 8.09
CA CYS A 80 2.72 -3.40 7.66
C CYS A 80 2.47 -4.25 6.40
N PHE A 81 1.22 -4.67 6.21
CA PHE A 81 0.76 -5.29 4.97
C PHE A 81 1.54 -6.52 4.51
N LYS A 82 2.00 -7.38 5.43
CA LYS A 82 2.86 -8.53 5.10
C LYS A 82 2.23 -9.55 4.15
N ARG A 83 0.90 -9.58 4.06
CA ARG A 83 0.16 -10.53 3.21
C ARG A 83 -0.27 -9.96 1.87
N ILE A 84 -0.21 -8.65 1.69
CA ILE A 84 -0.55 -8.02 0.42
C ILE A 84 0.45 -8.46 -0.64
N GLN A 85 -0.06 -8.89 -1.78
CA GLN A 85 0.71 -9.32 -2.95
C GLN A 85 0.58 -8.32 -4.10
N VAL A 86 -0.53 -7.60 -4.18
CA VAL A 86 -0.73 -6.59 -5.22
C VAL A 86 -0.93 -5.23 -4.55
N LEU A 87 -0.03 -4.28 -4.84
CA LEU A 87 -0.19 -2.89 -4.48
C LEU A 87 -0.37 -2.05 -5.74
N GLU A 88 -1.51 -1.37 -5.85
CA GLU A 88 -1.78 -0.41 -6.92
C GLU A 88 -2.02 0.97 -6.34
N ILE A 89 -1.27 1.96 -6.83
CA ILE A 89 -1.46 3.38 -6.55
C ILE A 89 -1.62 4.07 -7.89
N GLU A 90 -2.83 4.51 -8.21
CA GLU A 90 -3.10 5.01 -9.54
C GLU A 90 -4.08 6.20 -9.58
N ASN A 91 -3.87 7.05 -10.59
CA ASN A 91 -4.78 8.16 -10.92
C ASN A 91 -5.00 9.17 -9.77
N LEU A 92 -3.99 9.38 -8.91
CA LEU A 92 -4.04 10.32 -7.80
C LEU A 92 -3.44 11.67 -8.24
N SER A 93 -4.30 12.59 -8.66
CA SER A 93 -3.91 13.86 -9.27
C SER A 93 -3.16 14.81 -8.33
N GLU A 94 -3.41 14.72 -7.02
CA GLU A 94 -2.82 15.60 -6.01
C GLU A 94 -1.67 14.93 -5.22
N LEU A 95 -1.40 13.65 -5.44
CA LEU A 95 -0.41 12.90 -4.67
C LEU A 95 1.01 13.46 -4.90
N GLU A 96 1.67 13.86 -3.82
CA GLU A 96 3.01 14.46 -3.85
C GLU A 96 4.10 13.55 -3.29
N SER A 97 3.78 12.67 -2.35
CA SER A 97 4.77 11.81 -1.72
C SER A 97 4.22 10.48 -1.23
N ILE A 98 5.05 9.44 -1.35
CA ILE A 98 4.82 8.11 -0.81
C ILE A 98 6.01 7.76 0.09
N THR A 99 5.73 7.34 1.33
CA THR A 99 6.73 6.81 2.25
C THR A 99 6.27 5.46 2.78
N ILE A 100 7.08 4.43 2.58
CA ILE A 100 6.84 3.07 3.04
C ILE A 100 7.93 2.68 4.03
N GLY A 101 7.53 2.26 5.20
CA GLY A 101 8.41 1.82 6.28
C GLY A 101 9.19 0.55 5.94
N SER A 102 9.94 0.04 6.90
CA SER A 102 10.71 -1.19 6.74
C SER A 102 9.85 -2.44 6.88
N ASN A 103 10.21 -3.51 6.18
CA ASN A 103 9.59 -4.83 6.27
C ASN A 103 8.08 -4.82 6.00
N CYS A 104 7.67 -4.06 4.98
CA CYS A 104 6.31 -3.96 4.49
C CYS A 104 6.13 -4.72 3.18
N PHE A 105 4.90 -5.17 2.91
CA PHE A 105 4.58 -5.84 1.64
C PHE A 105 5.52 -7.02 1.35
N THR A 106 5.62 -7.97 2.27
CA THR A 106 6.51 -9.13 2.16
C THR A 106 5.83 -10.37 1.57
N GLY A 107 4.62 -10.22 1.06
CA GLY A 107 3.88 -11.30 0.35
C GLY A 107 4.70 -11.87 -0.81
N LYS A 108 4.59 -13.18 -1.04
CA LYS A 108 5.31 -13.85 -2.13
C LYS A 108 4.68 -13.50 -3.48
N ASP A 109 5.54 -13.50 -4.51
CA ASP A 109 5.13 -13.33 -5.91
C ASP A 109 4.35 -12.03 -6.16
N GLY A 110 4.68 -11.00 -5.39
CA GLY A 110 3.94 -9.74 -5.43
C GLY A 110 4.29 -8.83 -6.59
N SER A 111 3.40 -7.85 -6.81
CA SER A 111 3.58 -6.77 -7.77
C SER A 111 3.23 -5.42 -7.15
N CYS A 112 3.97 -4.38 -7.51
CA CYS A 112 3.69 -3.01 -7.11
C CYS A 112 3.62 -2.14 -8.36
N ARG A 113 2.55 -1.36 -8.46
CA ARG A 113 2.29 -0.46 -9.59
C ARG A 113 1.95 0.93 -9.09
N ILE A 114 2.70 1.93 -9.53
CA ILE A 114 2.49 3.34 -9.20
C ILE A 114 2.43 4.12 -10.50
N VAL A 115 1.24 4.57 -10.89
CA VAL A 115 1.04 5.15 -12.22
C VAL A 115 0.10 6.35 -12.22
N ASN A 116 0.28 7.23 -13.21
CA ASN A 116 -0.62 8.36 -13.46
C ASN A 116 -0.82 9.27 -12.24
N CYS A 117 0.24 9.57 -11.49
CA CYS A 117 0.23 10.51 -10.38
C CYS A 117 1.08 11.75 -10.76
N PRO A 118 0.49 12.73 -11.45
CA PRO A 118 1.25 13.80 -12.12
C PRO A 118 2.00 14.73 -11.18
N LYS A 119 1.59 14.85 -9.92
CA LYS A 119 2.25 15.68 -8.90
C LYS A 119 3.20 14.92 -7.99
N LEU A 120 3.34 13.60 -8.16
CA LEU A 120 4.18 12.79 -7.30
C LEU A 120 5.66 13.14 -7.49
N LYS A 121 6.28 13.64 -6.42
CA LYS A 121 7.66 14.15 -6.38
C LYS A 121 8.65 13.14 -5.82
N SER A 122 8.21 12.32 -4.85
CA SER A 122 9.11 11.41 -4.15
C SER A 122 8.45 10.09 -3.75
N ILE A 123 9.22 9.02 -3.87
CA ILE A 123 8.90 7.68 -3.37
C ILE A 123 10.05 7.25 -2.46
N GLN A 124 9.75 6.94 -1.19
CA GLN A 124 10.72 6.44 -0.24
C GLN A 124 10.27 5.08 0.28
N ILE A 125 11.10 4.06 0.10
CA ILE A 125 10.87 2.70 0.55
C ILE A 125 12.03 2.32 1.46
N LYS A 126 11.74 1.96 2.71
CA LYS A 126 12.77 1.57 3.68
C LYS A 126 13.14 0.09 3.53
N HIS A 127 14.07 -0.37 4.36
CA HIS A 127 14.70 -1.68 4.25
C HIS A 127 13.72 -2.86 4.23
N GLU A 128 14.04 -3.89 3.47
CA GLU A 128 13.36 -5.19 3.42
C GLU A 128 11.88 -5.13 3.03
N SER A 129 11.42 -4.02 2.45
CA SER A 129 10.07 -3.90 1.92
C SER A 129 10.00 -4.39 0.49
N PHE A 130 8.90 -5.03 0.13
CA PHE A 130 8.71 -5.69 -1.17
C PHE A 130 9.76 -6.78 -1.46
N TYR A 131 10.29 -7.44 -0.44
CA TYR A 131 11.41 -8.37 -0.57
C TYR A 131 11.18 -9.45 -1.62
N SER A 132 9.99 -10.06 -1.64
CA SER A 132 9.61 -11.14 -2.55
C SER A 132 8.68 -10.70 -3.69
N TYR A 133 8.67 -9.42 -4.01
CA TYR A 133 7.91 -8.89 -5.14
C TYR A 133 8.69 -9.05 -6.43
N HIS A 134 8.02 -9.53 -7.48
CA HIS A 134 8.64 -9.81 -8.78
C HIS A 134 8.60 -8.63 -9.73
N SER A 135 7.61 -7.75 -9.58
CA SER A 135 7.48 -6.61 -10.47
C SER A 135 7.29 -5.29 -9.73
N PHE A 136 7.94 -4.28 -10.27
CA PHE A 136 7.79 -2.90 -9.86
C PHE A 136 7.61 -2.03 -11.10
N GLU A 137 6.42 -1.45 -11.22
CA GLU A 137 6.09 -0.53 -12.31
C GLU A 137 5.91 0.88 -11.78
N VAL A 138 6.62 1.81 -12.39
CA VAL A 138 6.48 3.24 -12.17
C VAL A 138 6.36 3.91 -13.53
N ASN A 139 5.19 4.48 -13.81
CA ASN A 139 4.88 4.97 -15.14
C ASN A 139 4.05 6.26 -15.09
N ASN A 140 4.32 7.17 -16.03
CA ASN A 140 3.61 8.44 -16.16
C ASN A 140 3.58 9.27 -14.87
N LEU A 141 4.75 9.55 -14.31
CA LEU A 141 5.00 10.37 -13.13
C LEU A 141 5.90 11.56 -13.49
N PRO A 142 5.43 12.56 -14.22
CA PRO A 142 6.26 13.61 -14.81
C PRO A 142 6.95 14.51 -13.77
N SER A 143 6.43 14.58 -12.54
CA SER A 143 7.02 15.38 -11.45
C SER A 143 7.94 14.59 -10.55
N LEU A 144 8.17 13.32 -10.82
CA LEU A 144 8.97 12.48 -9.94
C LEU A 144 10.46 12.81 -10.08
N HIS A 145 11.08 13.20 -8.97
CA HIS A 145 12.49 13.59 -8.90
C HIS A 145 13.33 12.64 -8.07
N PHE A 146 12.68 11.84 -7.23
CA PHE A 146 13.40 11.07 -6.22
C PHE A 146 12.73 9.74 -5.93
N ILE A 147 13.49 8.64 -6.06
CA ILE A 147 13.15 7.33 -5.49
C ILE A 147 14.31 6.90 -4.59
N SER A 148 13.99 6.55 -3.36
CA SER A 148 14.93 5.94 -2.43
C SER A 148 14.44 4.56 -2.04
N MET A 149 15.31 3.57 -2.18
CA MET A 149 15.05 2.20 -1.75
C MET A 149 16.11 1.78 -0.74
N GLY A 150 15.66 1.26 0.39
CA GLY A 150 16.53 0.68 1.40
C GLY A 150 17.16 -0.65 0.96
N ASN A 151 18.02 -1.20 1.79
CA ASN A 151 18.66 -2.48 1.53
C ASN A 151 17.62 -3.60 1.42
N LYS A 152 17.86 -4.56 0.52
CA LYS A 152 17.02 -5.73 0.26
C LYS A 152 15.57 -5.43 -0.13
N CYS A 153 15.27 -4.22 -0.61
CA CYS A 153 14.01 -3.98 -1.29
C CYS A 153 14.04 -4.63 -2.67
N TYR A 154 12.91 -5.26 -3.04
CA TYR A 154 12.81 -5.92 -4.35
C TYR A 154 13.96 -6.88 -4.64
N HIS A 155 14.32 -7.72 -3.69
CA HIS A 155 15.43 -8.68 -3.83
C HIS A 155 15.19 -9.64 -5.00
N ASP A 156 13.96 -10.07 -5.19
CA ASP A 156 13.56 -11.06 -6.19
C ASP A 156 12.96 -10.43 -7.46
N VAL A 157 13.14 -9.11 -7.68
CA VAL A 157 12.53 -8.43 -8.81
C VAL A 157 13.06 -8.98 -10.15
N SER A 158 12.15 -9.47 -10.97
CA SER A 158 12.42 -9.93 -12.33
C SER A 158 11.96 -8.93 -13.40
N SER A 159 11.07 -8.01 -13.04
CA SER A 159 10.55 -6.99 -13.95
C SER A 159 10.56 -5.62 -13.29
N LEU A 160 11.34 -4.71 -13.84
CA LEU A 160 11.40 -3.31 -13.45
C LEU A 160 11.02 -2.46 -14.64
N LEU A 161 9.87 -1.81 -14.59
CA LEU A 161 9.42 -0.89 -15.63
C LEU A 161 9.39 0.54 -15.07
N LEU A 162 10.27 1.36 -15.58
CA LEU A 162 10.37 2.79 -15.25
C LEU A 162 10.19 3.57 -16.54
N SER A 163 9.08 4.27 -16.70
CA SER A 163 8.79 5.03 -17.92
C SER A 163 8.10 6.37 -17.63
N GLY A 164 8.22 7.31 -18.55
CA GLY A 164 7.59 8.63 -18.43
C GLY A 164 8.32 9.62 -17.50
N TRP A 165 9.65 9.55 -17.40
CA TRP A 165 10.48 10.35 -16.52
C TRP A 165 11.34 11.34 -17.32
N VAL A 166 11.65 12.46 -16.68
CA VAL A 166 12.47 13.50 -17.30
C VAL A 166 13.96 13.30 -17.02
N ASP A 167 14.37 12.61 -15.97
CA ASP A 167 15.80 12.43 -15.64
C ASP A 167 16.08 11.12 -14.87
N LEU A 168 16.70 10.18 -15.56
CA LEU A 168 17.08 8.85 -15.03
C LEU A 168 18.33 8.87 -14.13
N ASN A 169 19.07 9.96 -14.06
CA ASN A 169 20.38 10.02 -13.40
C ASN A 169 20.33 10.20 -11.87
N MET A 170 19.18 10.43 -11.28
CA MET A 170 19.06 10.71 -9.84
C MET A 170 18.55 9.53 -8.98
N MET A 171 18.47 8.33 -9.49
CA MET A 171 17.44 7.41 -9.07
C MET A 171 17.79 6.30 -8.12
N MET A 172 19.01 5.91 -7.98
CA MET A 172 19.36 4.82 -7.08
C MET A 172 20.57 5.17 -6.22
N LYS A 173 20.38 5.93 -5.18
CA LYS A 173 21.29 5.87 -4.04
C LYS A 173 21.01 4.57 -3.29
N ARG A 174 21.76 3.51 -3.61
CA ARG A 174 21.93 2.41 -2.67
C ARG A 174 22.73 2.98 -1.50
N PRO A 175 22.21 2.93 -0.28
CA PRO A 175 23.06 3.22 0.86
C PRO A 175 24.16 2.15 0.89
N SER A 176 25.38 2.61 1.01
CA SER A 176 26.57 1.82 1.25
C SER A 176 26.48 1.04 2.56
#